data_18d41d940f62e84c242abd24f5341717
#
_entry.id   18d41d940f62e84c242abd24f5341717
#
_cell.length_a   1.000
_cell.length_b   1.000
_cell.length_c   1.000
_cell.angle_alpha   90.00
_cell.angle_beta   90.00
_cell.angle_gamma   90.00
#
_symmetry.space_group_name_H-M   'P 1'
#
loop_
_entity.id
_entity.type
_entity.pdbx_description
1 polymer ?
#
loop_
_entity_poly.entity_id
_entity_poly.type
_entity_poly.pdbx_seq_one_letter_code
_entity_poly.pdbx_strand_id
1 'polypeptide(L)'
;MIDNCYCEFVERVTPLEVGADVIVGSLIKNLGGGIAPNGAYIAGRTDLVELAAERLTSPGQGKEVGPTLGINKSILQGIYMAPSVVASSIKTAIFASCMLEKLGYKVSPRYNEKRADIVQNIEFGDADKLIKYCQGIQMGSAIDAHSIPEPWDMPGYEDKIIMASGSFTQGSSIEISCDGPIRPPFIAYMQGGLTYEYGKLAVLKAVN
;
A
#
# COMPACT_ATOMS: atom_id res chain seq x y z
N MET A 1 -6.44 -13.86 -12.84
CA MET A 1 -6.72 -12.64 -12.04
C MET A 1 -5.44 -12.19 -11.37
N ILE A 2 -5.14 -10.88 -11.41
CA ILE A 2 -3.95 -10.26 -10.79
C ILE A 2 -4.41 -9.22 -9.77
N ASP A 3 -3.85 -9.26 -8.55
CA ASP A 3 -3.93 -8.15 -7.61
C ASP A 3 -2.90 -7.10 -8.06
N ASN A 4 -3.40 -5.91 -8.41
CA ASN A 4 -2.60 -4.81 -8.94
C ASN A 4 -2.32 -3.72 -7.90
N CYS A 5 -2.61 -3.98 -6.63
CA CYS A 5 -2.31 -3.02 -5.56
C CYS A 5 -0.83 -2.62 -5.57
N TYR A 6 -0.59 -1.34 -5.36
CA TYR A 6 0.73 -0.70 -5.33
C TYR A 6 1.48 -0.59 -6.69
N CYS A 7 0.93 -1.14 -7.78
CA CYS A 7 1.57 -1.13 -9.10
C CYS A 7 1.06 0.00 -10.01
N GLU A 8 -0.15 0.52 -9.73
CA GLU A 8 -0.79 1.52 -10.58
C GLU A 8 0.05 2.80 -10.67
N PHE A 9 0.20 3.34 -11.87
CA PHE A 9 1.01 4.51 -12.21
C PHE A 9 2.53 4.35 -12.03
N VAL A 10 3.03 3.16 -11.70
CA VAL A 10 4.47 2.89 -11.62
C VAL A 10 5.02 2.49 -12.99
N GLU A 11 4.33 1.60 -13.67
CA GLU A 11 4.65 1.17 -15.03
C GLU A 11 3.61 1.68 -16.02
N ARG A 12 4.02 1.77 -17.31
CA ARG A 12 3.11 2.20 -18.38
C ARG A 12 2.18 1.08 -18.84
N VAL A 13 2.67 -0.16 -18.77
CA VAL A 13 1.95 -1.34 -19.24
C VAL A 13 1.22 -1.96 -18.06
N THR A 14 -0.07 -2.16 -18.22
CA THR A 14 -0.91 -2.82 -17.20
C THR A 14 -0.86 -4.34 -17.36
N PRO A 15 -1.17 -5.13 -16.33
CA PRO A 15 -1.24 -6.58 -16.46
C PRO A 15 -2.27 -7.05 -17.52
N LEU A 16 -3.32 -6.27 -17.80
CA LEU A 16 -4.31 -6.57 -18.84
C LEU A 16 -3.69 -6.54 -20.24
N GLU A 17 -2.76 -5.61 -20.49
CA GLU A 17 -2.09 -5.48 -21.80
C GLU A 17 -1.09 -6.61 -22.07
N VAL A 18 -0.71 -7.37 -21.06
CA VAL A 18 0.23 -8.50 -21.15
C VAL A 18 -0.43 -9.86 -20.87
N GLY A 19 -1.77 -9.93 -20.93
CA GLY A 19 -2.51 -11.18 -20.96
C GLY A 19 -3.25 -11.57 -19.69
N ALA A 20 -3.35 -10.71 -18.69
CA ALA A 20 -4.25 -10.95 -17.57
C ALA A 20 -5.71 -10.76 -18.03
N ASP A 21 -6.62 -11.63 -17.60
CA ASP A 21 -8.06 -11.50 -17.92
C ASP A 21 -8.74 -10.45 -17.05
N VAL A 22 -8.33 -10.35 -15.78
CA VAL A 22 -8.91 -9.46 -14.77
C VAL A 22 -7.83 -8.99 -13.81
N ILE A 23 -7.88 -7.71 -13.48
CA ILE A 23 -7.14 -7.10 -12.38
C ILE A 23 -8.09 -6.62 -11.28
N VAL A 24 -7.63 -6.65 -10.06
CA VAL A 24 -8.29 -6.07 -8.90
C VAL A 24 -7.33 -5.15 -8.17
N GLY A 25 -7.85 -4.15 -7.48
CA GLY A 25 -7.03 -3.28 -6.67
C GLY A 25 -7.84 -2.45 -5.69
N SER A 26 -7.15 -1.85 -4.75
CA SER A 26 -7.76 -1.04 -3.69
C SER A 26 -7.66 0.44 -4.00
N LEU A 27 -8.75 1.17 -3.74
CA LEU A 27 -8.80 2.63 -3.92
C LEU A 27 -8.21 3.40 -2.73
N ILE A 28 -7.88 2.75 -1.62
CA ILE A 28 -7.12 3.41 -0.54
C ILE A 28 -5.60 3.41 -0.80
N LYS A 29 -5.16 2.76 -1.88
CA LYS A 29 -3.76 2.68 -2.32
C LYS A 29 -3.49 3.65 -3.48
N ASN A 30 -2.62 3.27 -4.41
CA ASN A 30 -2.14 4.12 -5.50
C ASN A 30 -3.27 4.87 -6.22
N LEU A 31 -4.27 4.14 -6.70
CA LEU A 31 -5.30 4.71 -7.58
C LEU A 31 -6.16 5.78 -6.89
N GLY A 32 -6.34 5.68 -5.59
CA GLY A 32 -7.13 6.66 -4.83
C GLY A 32 -6.39 7.92 -4.40
N GLY A 33 -5.07 7.99 -4.63
CA GLY A 33 -4.25 9.20 -4.41
C GLY A 33 -4.31 9.77 -3.00
N GLY A 34 -4.63 8.95 -1.99
CA GLY A 34 -4.79 9.39 -0.60
C GLY A 34 -6.08 10.19 -0.33
N ILE A 35 -6.99 10.26 -1.30
CA ILE A 35 -8.26 11.04 -1.18
C ILE A 35 -9.48 10.11 -1.15
N ALA A 36 -9.45 9.00 -1.87
CA ALA A 36 -10.54 8.04 -1.83
C ALA A 36 -10.65 7.42 -0.43
N PRO A 37 -11.80 7.54 0.24
CA PRO A 37 -11.93 7.13 1.64
C PRO A 37 -12.00 5.62 1.82
N ASN A 38 -12.43 4.90 0.80
CA ASN A 38 -12.55 3.45 0.75
C ASN A 38 -12.73 2.99 -0.70
N GLY A 39 -12.95 1.70 -0.88
CA GLY A 39 -13.33 1.12 -2.17
C GLY A 39 -12.25 0.26 -2.80
N ALA A 40 -12.68 -0.41 -3.85
CA ALA A 40 -11.86 -1.27 -4.68
C ALA A 40 -12.34 -1.16 -6.14
N TYR A 41 -11.54 -1.67 -7.05
CA TYR A 41 -11.92 -1.79 -8.45
C TYR A 41 -11.65 -3.19 -8.99
N ILE A 42 -12.43 -3.55 -9.98
CA ILE A 42 -12.23 -4.73 -10.83
C ILE A 42 -12.25 -4.24 -12.27
N ALA A 43 -11.26 -4.58 -13.05
CA ALA A 43 -11.18 -4.23 -14.47
C ALA A 43 -10.69 -5.43 -15.30
N GLY A 44 -11.15 -5.52 -16.55
CA GLY A 44 -10.76 -6.60 -17.45
C GLY A 44 -11.89 -7.06 -18.36
N ARG A 45 -11.92 -8.34 -18.67
CA ARG A 45 -12.93 -8.94 -19.54
C ARG A 45 -14.34 -8.67 -19.02
N THR A 46 -15.22 -8.22 -19.93
CA THR A 46 -16.59 -7.80 -19.59
C THR A 46 -17.39 -8.91 -18.90
N ASP A 47 -17.32 -10.13 -19.41
CA ASP A 47 -18.03 -11.28 -18.85
C ASP A 47 -17.62 -11.56 -17.37
N LEU A 48 -16.35 -11.44 -17.07
CA LEU A 48 -15.83 -11.65 -15.69
C LEU A 48 -16.18 -10.48 -14.76
N VAL A 49 -16.16 -9.26 -15.26
CA VAL A 49 -16.55 -8.07 -14.49
C VAL A 49 -18.05 -8.10 -14.17
N GLU A 50 -18.88 -8.56 -15.10
CA GLU A 50 -20.32 -8.74 -14.89
C GLU A 50 -20.61 -9.80 -13.83
N LEU A 51 -19.97 -10.97 -13.91
CA LEU A 51 -20.09 -12.01 -12.88
C LEU A 51 -19.67 -11.51 -11.49
N ALA A 52 -18.60 -10.71 -11.42
CA ALA A 52 -18.16 -10.11 -10.16
C ALA A 52 -19.19 -9.11 -9.60
N ALA A 53 -19.82 -8.30 -10.49
CA ALA A 53 -20.87 -7.35 -10.11
C ALA A 53 -22.11 -8.05 -9.55
N GLU A 54 -22.53 -9.15 -10.16
CA GLU A 54 -23.66 -9.97 -9.68
C GLU A 54 -23.38 -10.57 -8.29
N ARG A 55 -22.12 -10.90 -8.02
CA ARG A 55 -21.71 -11.44 -6.70
C ARG A 55 -21.57 -10.35 -5.63
N LEU A 56 -21.16 -9.14 -6.02
CA LEU A 56 -20.91 -8.02 -5.11
C LEU A 56 -22.21 -7.38 -4.62
N THR A 57 -23.24 -7.37 -5.46
CA THR A 57 -24.56 -6.76 -5.19
C THR A 57 -25.62 -7.83 -4.95
N SER A 58 -26.89 -7.43 -4.83
CA SER A 58 -28.00 -8.37 -4.76
C SER A 58 -28.19 -9.10 -6.11
N PRO A 59 -28.59 -10.39 -6.09
CA PRO A 59 -28.81 -11.14 -7.33
C PRO A 59 -29.77 -10.43 -8.29
N GLY A 60 -29.37 -10.34 -9.57
CA GLY A 60 -30.15 -9.68 -10.62
C GLY A 60 -30.02 -8.16 -10.69
N GLN A 61 -29.26 -7.52 -9.79
CA GLN A 61 -29.00 -6.08 -9.83
C GLN A 61 -27.71 -5.70 -10.53
N GLY A 62 -26.68 -6.55 -10.44
CA GLY A 62 -25.40 -6.30 -11.08
C GLY A 62 -24.85 -4.90 -10.81
N LYS A 63 -24.58 -4.13 -11.87
CA LYS A 63 -24.03 -2.77 -11.80
C LYS A 63 -25.07 -1.65 -11.73
N GLU A 64 -26.35 -1.94 -11.83
CA GLU A 64 -27.40 -0.92 -11.99
C GLU A 64 -27.51 0.05 -10.79
N VAL A 65 -27.39 -0.47 -9.58
CA VAL A 65 -27.49 0.36 -8.36
C VAL A 65 -26.20 1.08 -7.98
N GLY A 66 -25.04 0.60 -8.43
CA GLY A 66 -23.73 1.13 -8.08
C GLY A 66 -23.37 0.96 -6.59
N PRO A 67 -22.13 0.52 -6.28
CA PRO A 67 -21.69 0.26 -4.90
C PRO A 67 -21.07 1.46 -4.18
N THR A 68 -20.97 2.63 -4.82
CA THR A 68 -20.09 3.71 -4.34
C THR A 68 -20.73 4.69 -3.37
N LEU A 69 -22.05 4.64 -3.16
CA LEU A 69 -22.79 5.42 -2.16
C LEU A 69 -22.44 6.93 -2.11
N GLY A 70 -22.23 7.54 -3.28
CA GLY A 70 -22.00 8.99 -3.41
C GLY A 70 -20.55 9.45 -3.28
N ILE A 71 -19.57 8.57 -3.13
CA ILE A 71 -18.14 8.94 -2.99
C ILE A 71 -17.38 9.11 -4.33
N ASN A 72 -18.07 9.04 -5.46
CA ASN A 72 -17.44 9.12 -6.79
C ASN A 72 -16.57 10.35 -6.98
N LYS A 73 -16.98 11.52 -6.44
CA LYS A 73 -16.19 12.75 -6.55
C LYS A 73 -14.80 12.59 -5.91
N SER A 74 -14.73 12.01 -4.72
CA SER A 74 -13.47 11.75 -4.03
C SER A 74 -12.61 10.71 -4.78
N ILE A 75 -13.23 9.67 -5.33
CA ILE A 75 -12.53 8.68 -6.16
C ILE A 75 -11.93 9.35 -7.40
N LEU A 76 -12.70 10.14 -8.16
CA LEU A 76 -12.22 10.82 -9.36
C LEU A 76 -11.11 11.83 -9.05
N GLN A 77 -11.24 12.58 -7.96
CA GLN A 77 -10.20 13.49 -7.50
C GLN A 77 -8.94 12.74 -7.08
N GLY A 78 -9.11 11.60 -6.41
CA GLY A 78 -8.01 10.72 -6.04
C GLY A 78 -7.24 10.20 -7.25
N ILE A 79 -7.93 9.71 -8.27
CA ILE A 79 -7.33 9.27 -9.53
C ILE A 79 -6.56 10.41 -10.21
N TYR A 80 -7.11 11.62 -10.22
CA TYR A 80 -6.43 12.81 -10.76
C TYR A 80 -5.12 13.11 -10.02
N MET A 81 -5.10 12.97 -8.69
CA MET A 81 -3.91 13.23 -7.86
C MET A 81 -2.92 12.07 -7.84
N ALA A 82 -3.38 10.86 -8.11
CA ALA A 82 -2.62 9.62 -7.94
C ALA A 82 -1.22 9.62 -8.59
N PRO A 83 -0.99 10.12 -9.82
CA PRO A 83 0.36 10.13 -10.41
C PRO A 83 1.38 10.90 -9.56
N SER A 84 1.00 12.04 -9.00
CA SER A 84 1.87 12.82 -8.10
C SER A 84 2.15 12.12 -6.78
N VAL A 85 1.12 11.51 -6.21
CA VAL A 85 1.23 10.78 -4.93
C VAL A 85 2.08 9.53 -5.09
N VAL A 86 1.88 8.76 -6.16
CA VAL A 86 2.70 7.59 -6.49
C VAL A 86 4.16 7.99 -6.71
N ALA A 87 4.42 9.08 -7.42
CA ALA A 87 5.79 9.59 -7.60
C ALA A 87 6.44 9.97 -6.26
N SER A 88 5.69 10.55 -5.32
CA SER A 88 6.17 10.85 -3.96
C SER A 88 6.46 9.58 -3.17
N SER A 89 5.59 8.58 -3.28
CA SER A 89 5.77 7.26 -2.64
C SER A 89 7.00 6.52 -3.17
N ILE A 90 7.24 6.55 -4.48
CA ILE A 90 8.47 5.99 -5.08
C ILE A 90 9.72 6.69 -4.55
N LYS A 91 9.72 8.02 -4.47
CA LYS A 91 10.84 8.78 -3.89
C LYS A 91 11.08 8.41 -2.42
N THR A 92 10.02 8.23 -1.65
CA THR A 92 10.09 7.77 -0.26
C THR A 92 10.71 6.37 -0.17
N ALA A 93 10.28 5.43 -0.99
CA ALA A 93 10.82 4.08 -1.05
C ALA A 93 12.30 4.08 -1.45
N ILE A 94 12.70 4.87 -2.44
CA ILE A 94 14.12 5.03 -2.85
C ILE A 94 14.95 5.62 -1.72
N PHE A 95 14.44 6.63 -1.02
CA PHE A 95 15.12 7.22 0.14
C PHE A 95 15.32 6.20 1.25
N ALA A 96 14.26 5.46 1.63
CA ALA A 96 14.32 4.41 2.64
C ALA A 96 15.32 3.31 2.25
N SER A 97 15.27 2.84 1.00
CA SER A 97 16.20 1.85 0.47
C SER A 97 17.65 2.30 0.61
N CYS A 98 17.97 3.51 0.14
CA CYS A 98 19.33 4.06 0.21
C CYS A 98 19.82 4.21 1.66
N MET A 99 18.96 4.71 2.55
CA MET A 99 19.30 4.93 3.95
C MET A 99 19.54 3.63 4.71
N LEU A 100 18.63 2.67 4.57
CA LEU A 100 18.71 1.39 5.26
C LEU A 100 19.85 0.51 4.73
N GLU A 101 20.13 0.56 3.43
CA GLU A 101 21.32 -0.11 2.85
C GLU A 101 22.61 0.46 3.46
N LYS A 102 22.72 1.78 3.63
CA LYS A 102 23.87 2.41 4.29
C LYS A 102 23.99 2.06 5.78
N LEU A 103 22.88 1.73 6.43
CA LEU A 103 22.85 1.22 7.81
C LEU A 103 23.16 -0.28 7.90
N GLY A 104 23.41 -0.96 6.77
CA GLY A 104 23.81 -2.36 6.70
C GLY A 104 22.67 -3.36 6.60
N TYR A 105 21.44 -2.92 6.37
CA TYR A 105 20.30 -3.81 6.13
C TYR A 105 20.22 -4.27 4.68
N LYS A 106 19.72 -5.46 4.45
CA LYS A 106 19.34 -5.91 3.12
C LYS A 106 18.00 -5.27 2.73
N VAL A 107 17.95 -4.74 1.51
CA VAL A 107 16.76 -4.07 0.97
C VAL A 107 16.46 -4.59 -0.44
N SER A 108 15.18 -4.64 -0.78
CA SER A 108 14.74 -5.00 -2.13
C SER A 108 13.44 -4.24 -2.46
N PRO A 109 13.37 -3.56 -3.63
CA PRO A 109 14.48 -3.27 -4.55
C PRO A 109 15.52 -2.33 -3.91
N ARG A 110 16.74 -2.35 -4.43
CA ARG A 110 17.77 -1.37 -4.06
C ARG A 110 17.40 0.01 -4.62
N TYR A 111 17.99 1.06 -4.05
CA TYR A 111 17.68 2.45 -4.43
C TYR A 111 17.92 2.77 -5.93
N ASN A 112 18.79 2.05 -6.60
CA ASN A 112 19.15 2.21 -8.02
C ASN A 112 18.55 1.13 -8.94
N GLU A 113 17.70 0.26 -8.43
CA GLU A 113 17.01 -0.77 -9.19
C GLU A 113 15.65 -0.28 -9.71
N LYS A 114 15.23 -0.85 -10.84
CA LYS A 114 13.90 -0.61 -11.40
C LYS A 114 12.84 -1.15 -10.45
N ARG A 115 11.74 -0.40 -10.31
CA ARG A 115 10.58 -0.76 -9.47
C ARG A 115 9.36 -1.03 -10.32
N ALA A 116 8.56 -2.01 -9.94
CA ALA A 116 7.25 -2.30 -10.51
C ALA A 116 6.09 -1.87 -9.58
N ASP A 117 6.43 -1.52 -8.33
CA ASP A 117 5.50 -1.07 -7.30
C ASP A 117 6.15 -0.01 -6.38
N ILE A 118 5.41 0.44 -5.37
CA ILE A 118 5.88 1.42 -4.38
C ILE A 118 6.38 0.75 -3.09
N VAL A 119 6.40 -0.58 -3.00
CA VAL A 119 6.78 -1.29 -1.78
C VAL A 119 8.29 -1.33 -1.61
N GLN A 120 8.75 -1.14 -0.39
CA GLN A 120 10.14 -1.33 0.00
C GLN A 120 10.25 -2.45 1.02
N ASN A 121 10.91 -3.53 0.65
CA ASN A 121 11.22 -4.63 1.54
C ASN A 121 12.53 -4.35 2.28
N ILE A 122 12.53 -4.59 3.59
CA ILE A 122 13.69 -4.40 4.46
C ILE A 122 13.86 -5.65 5.33
N GLU A 123 14.95 -6.37 5.16
CA GLU A 123 15.28 -7.53 5.99
C GLU A 123 16.03 -7.07 7.24
N PHE A 124 15.38 -7.18 8.39
CA PHE A 124 15.97 -6.79 9.68
C PHE A 124 16.75 -7.92 10.36
N GLY A 125 16.44 -9.19 10.04
CA GLY A 125 17.08 -10.36 10.64
C GLY A 125 16.77 -10.56 12.12
N ASP A 126 15.93 -9.70 12.71
CA ASP A 126 15.63 -9.65 14.13
C ASP A 126 14.21 -9.09 14.35
N ALA A 127 13.44 -9.74 15.24
CA ALA A 127 12.05 -9.38 15.50
C ALA A 127 11.91 -7.99 16.14
N ASP A 128 12.77 -7.67 17.13
CA ASP A 128 12.68 -6.41 17.86
C ASP A 128 13.00 -5.22 16.97
N LYS A 129 13.94 -5.39 16.03
CA LYS A 129 14.28 -4.36 15.04
C LYS A 129 13.12 -4.09 14.10
N LEU A 130 12.47 -5.15 13.60
CA LEU A 130 11.28 -5.01 12.75
C LEU A 130 10.16 -4.30 13.50
N ILE A 131 9.89 -4.69 14.75
CA ILE A 131 8.85 -4.07 15.59
C ILE A 131 9.16 -2.58 15.81
N LYS A 132 10.38 -2.24 16.20
CA LYS A 132 10.81 -0.85 16.43
C LYS A 132 10.71 0.00 15.16
N TYR A 133 11.07 -0.57 14.00
CA TYR A 133 10.93 0.15 12.74
C TYR A 133 9.47 0.46 12.42
N CYS A 134 8.57 -0.51 12.55
CA CYS A 134 7.13 -0.27 12.38
C CYS A 134 6.60 0.76 13.37
N GLN A 135 6.99 0.69 14.64
CA GLN A 135 6.62 1.69 15.66
C GLN A 135 7.13 3.09 15.29
N GLY A 136 8.35 3.19 14.75
CA GLY A 136 8.91 4.45 14.27
C GLY A 136 8.14 5.04 13.08
N ILE A 137 7.71 4.21 12.13
CA ILE A 137 6.82 4.63 11.03
C ILE A 137 5.48 5.13 11.61
N GLN A 138 4.89 4.42 12.58
CA GLN A 138 3.65 4.85 13.26
C GLN A 138 3.81 6.23 13.92
N MET A 139 4.90 6.45 14.64
CA MET A 139 5.21 7.76 15.25
C MET A 139 5.41 8.88 14.22
N GLY A 140 5.74 8.52 12.97
CA GLY A 140 5.86 9.45 11.86
C GLY A 140 4.55 9.73 11.12
N SER A 141 3.48 9.03 11.45
CA SER A 141 2.20 9.09 10.75
C SER A 141 1.42 10.38 11.00
N ALA A 142 0.47 10.69 10.09
CA ALA A 142 -0.33 11.91 10.16
C ALA A 142 -1.31 11.92 11.35
N ILE A 143 -1.90 10.77 11.63
CA ILE A 143 -2.80 10.57 12.77
C ILE A 143 -2.35 9.33 13.56
N ASP A 144 -2.87 9.17 14.76
CA ASP A 144 -2.55 8.05 15.66
C ASP A 144 -1.04 7.85 15.92
N ALA A 145 -0.24 8.91 15.75
CA ALA A 145 1.20 8.87 15.98
C ALA A 145 1.61 8.54 17.44
N HIS A 146 0.68 8.69 18.38
CA HIS A 146 0.86 8.33 19.80
C HIS A 146 0.60 6.85 20.07
N SER A 147 -0.01 6.14 19.14
CA SER A 147 -0.30 4.71 19.27
C SER A 147 0.96 3.89 19.03
N ILE A 148 1.13 2.85 19.81
CA ILE A 148 2.27 1.94 19.72
C ILE A 148 1.74 0.60 19.15
N PRO A 149 1.99 0.28 17.88
CA PRO A 149 1.58 -1.01 17.33
C PRO A 149 2.36 -2.15 17.96
N GLU A 150 1.65 -3.26 18.19
CA GLU A 150 2.22 -4.50 18.71
C GLU A 150 1.88 -5.66 17.76
N PRO A 151 2.71 -6.71 17.71
CA PRO A 151 2.38 -7.91 16.96
C PRO A 151 1.12 -8.61 17.51
N TRP A 152 0.20 -8.95 16.65
CA TRP A 152 -1.06 -9.60 17.00
C TRP A 152 -1.46 -10.71 16.03
N ASP A 153 -2.35 -11.58 16.46
CA ASP A 153 -2.86 -12.68 15.63
C ASP A 153 -3.90 -12.13 14.64
N MET A 154 -3.54 -12.11 13.36
CA MET A 154 -4.41 -11.62 12.30
C MET A 154 -5.12 -12.80 11.62
N PRO A 155 -6.45 -12.76 11.43
CA PRO A 155 -7.17 -13.82 10.74
C PRO A 155 -6.60 -14.12 9.36
N GLY A 156 -6.36 -15.39 9.06
CA GLY A 156 -5.80 -15.84 7.79
C GLY A 156 -4.27 -15.90 7.73
N TYR A 157 -3.58 -15.56 8.81
CA TYR A 157 -2.12 -15.67 8.91
C TYR A 157 -1.74 -16.67 10.02
N GLU A 158 -0.66 -17.41 9.79
CA GLU A 158 -0.11 -18.35 10.79
C GLU A 158 0.80 -17.63 11.80
N ASP A 159 1.52 -16.62 11.35
CA ASP A 159 2.41 -15.83 12.19
C ASP A 159 1.73 -14.53 12.65
N LYS A 160 2.15 -14.04 13.81
CA LYS A 160 1.76 -12.70 14.25
C LYS A 160 2.26 -11.63 13.27
N ILE A 161 1.43 -10.65 13.02
CA ILE A 161 1.74 -9.50 12.14
C ILE A 161 1.81 -8.24 12.99
N ILE A 162 2.82 -7.41 12.75
CA ILE A 162 2.82 -6.02 13.19
C ILE A 162 2.42 -5.13 12.02
N MET A 163 1.58 -4.12 12.27
CA MET A 163 1.15 -3.16 11.26
C MET A 163 1.18 -1.74 11.82
N ALA A 164 1.93 -0.87 11.15
CA ALA A 164 1.90 0.57 11.35
C ALA A 164 1.11 1.23 10.21
N SER A 165 0.05 1.95 10.53
CA SER A 165 -0.84 2.59 9.56
C SER A 165 -1.60 3.74 10.21
N GLY A 166 -0.93 4.83 10.49
CA GLY A 166 -1.54 6.07 11.00
C GLY A 166 -2.01 6.96 9.87
N SER A 167 -3.08 6.57 9.19
CA SER A 167 -3.62 7.22 8.01
C SER A 167 -5.09 7.60 8.15
N PHE A 168 -5.54 8.58 7.37
CA PHE A 168 -6.94 9.03 7.35
C PHE A 168 -7.90 7.96 6.84
N THR A 169 -7.37 6.98 6.08
CA THR A 169 -8.10 5.77 5.69
C THR A 169 -7.64 4.58 6.54
N GLN A 170 -8.55 3.66 6.84
CA GLN A 170 -8.22 2.46 7.62
C GLN A 170 -7.42 1.46 6.80
N GLY A 171 -6.41 0.84 7.42
CA GLY A 171 -5.55 -0.20 6.81
C GLY A 171 -4.33 0.35 6.09
N SER A 172 -3.55 -0.52 5.46
CA SER A 172 -2.38 -0.16 4.67
C SER A 172 -2.78 0.68 3.46
N SER A 173 -2.39 1.94 3.45
CA SER A 173 -2.77 2.93 2.43
C SER A 173 -1.55 3.55 1.76
N ILE A 174 -1.78 4.37 0.71
CA ILE A 174 -0.72 5.14 0.07
C ILE A 174 -0.20 6.28 0.93
N GLU A 175 -0.82 6.58 2.07
CA GLU A 175 -0.36 7.67 2.94
C GLU A 175 1.03 7.39 3.50
N ILE A 176 1.17 6.42 4.31
CA ILE A 176 2.38 5.65 4.65
C ILE A 176 1.97 4.49 5.55
N SER A 177 2.51 3.33 5.31
CA SER A 177 2.31 2.17 6.18
C SER A 177 3.52 1.25 6.14
N CYS A 178 3.66 0.45 7.18
CA CYS A 178 4.70 -0.57 7.27
C CYS A 178 4.16 -1.75 8.05
N ASP A 179 4.28 -2.92 7.49
CA ASP A 179 3.86 -4.16 8.13
C ASP A 179 4.90 -5.26 7.94
N GLY A 180 4.80 -6.31 8.75
CA GLY A 180 5.64 -7.48 8.60
C GLY A 180 5.25 -8.63 9.51
N PRO A 181 5.41 -9.88 9.03
CA PRO A 181 5.21 -11.06 9.85
C PRO A 181 6.38 -11.24 10.82
N ILE A 182 6.05 -11.66 12.04
CA ILE A 182 7.05 -11.96 13.08
C ILE A 182 7.59 -13.38 12.86
N ARG A 183 8.34 -13.52 11.76
CA ARG A 183 9.03 -14.76 11.39
C ARG A 183 10.33 -14.45 10.66
N PRO A 184 11.35 -15.32 10.78
CA PRO A 184 12.58 -15.18 10.01
C PRO A 184 12.32 -15.13 8.48
N PRO A 185 13.03 -14.28 7.72
CA PRO A 185 14.14 -13.43 8.17
C PRO A 185 13.72 -12.03 8.69
N PHE A 186 12.47 -11.84 9.14
CA PHE A 186 11.93 -10.60 9.71
C PHE A 186 11.99 -9.43 8.72
N ILE A 187 11.14 -9.52 7.70
CA ILE A 187 11.03 -8.54 6.61
C ILE A 187 9.90 -7.57 6.92
N ALA A 188 10.21 -6.28 6.88
CA ALA A 188 9.20 -5.23 6.84
C ALA A 188 8.88 -4.85 5.38
N TYR A 189 7.61 -4.60 5.13
CA TYR A 189 7.05 -4.12 3.87
C TYR A 189 6.54 -2.71 4.10
N MET A 190 7.31 -1.71 3.63
CA MET A 190 6.96 -0.30 3.76
C MET A 190 6.44 0.24 2.43
N GLN A 191 5.38 1.01 2.46
CA GLN A 191 4.82 1.66 1.27
C GLN A 191 4.18 3.00 1.59
N GLY A 192 4.10 3.85 0.58
CA GLY A 192 3.40 5.13 0.65
C GLY A 192 4.28 6.33 0.92
N GLY A 193 3.59 7.45 1.08
CA GLY A 193 4.13 8.79 1.27
C GLY A 193 3.36 9.79 0.41
N LEU A 194 2.34 10.47 0.97
CA LEU A 194 1.52 11.45 0.25
C LEU A 194 2.35 12.57 -0.34
N THR A 195 3.37 13.03 0.40
CA THR A 195 4.43 13.87 -0.10
C THR A 195 5.78 13.25 0.24
N TYR A 196 6.80 13.56 -0.55
CA TYR A 196 8.15 13.05 -0.29
C TYR A 196 8.69 13.51 1.07
N GLU A 197 8.43 14.76 1.45
CA GLU A 197 8.88 15.34 2.71
C GLU A 197 8.27 14.60 3.91
N TYR A 198 6.98 14.31 3.84
CA TYR A 198 6.28 13.54 4.86
C TYR A 198 6.85 12.13 4.99
N GLY A 199 6.97 11.40 3.86
CA GLY A 199 7.53 10.05 3.86
C GLY A 199 8.97 10.01 4.35
N LYS A 200 9.80 10.98 3.96
CA LYS A 200 11.18 11.13 4.43
C LYS A 200 11.25 11.32 5.95
N LEU A 201 10.40 12.18 6.51
CA LEU A 201 10.37 12.40 7.96
C LEU A 201 9.96 11.15 8.74
N ALA A 202 8.99 10.39 8.24
CA ALA A 202 8.57 9.14 8.87
C ALA A 202 9.70 8.10 8.86
N VAL A 203 10.41 7.93 7.74
CA VAL A 203 11.57 7.05 7.65
C VAL A 203 12.69 7.49 8.60
N LEU A 204 12.98 8.79 8.68
CA LEU A 204 13.99 9.31 9.60
C LEU A 204 13.65 9.04 11.07
N LYS A 205 12.38 9.13 11.45
CA LYS A 205 11.92 8.76 12.81
C LYS A 205 12.06 7.26 13.07
N ALA A 206 11.84 6.43 12.06
CA ALA A 206 11.90 4.99 12.21
C ALA A 206 13.31 4.41 12.36
N VAL A 207 14.35 5.17 11.95
CA VAL A 207 15.76 4.74 12.05
C VAL A 207 16.54 5.40 13.18
N ASN A 208 15.94 6.34 13.90
CA ASN A 208 16.50 6.97 15.11
C ASN A 208 16.08 6.22 16.37
#